data_337279ff89cd2700e82b59c840ed2ef9
#
_entry.id   337279ff89cd2700e82b59c840ed2ef9
#
_cell.length_a   1.000
_cell.length_b   1.000
_cell.length_c   1.000
_cell.angle_alpha   90.00
_cell.angle_beta   90.00
_cell.angle_gamma   90.00
#
_symmetry.space_group_name_H-M   'P 1'
#
loop_
_entity.id
_entity.type
_entity.pdbx_description
1 polymer ?
#
loop_
_entity_poly.entity_id
_entity_poly.type
_entity_poly.pdbx_seq_one_letter_code
_entity_poly.pdbx_strand_id
1 'polypeptide(L)'
;MKSLKPQSLDSLKSLLGVTDPEVAVPVLGAASVSALAVGLSAVSRDGAAKGAVAAGLAFDLVGGLVALHWPSNRRAFTRKGIPERLLFTGLHVQPFVLPAIGQGTWGHAARRYLTALGVSVALELLVPRSRLRPAIATAAAAVLAVEDWRRGRGRRNRWLGPVLLLKLISGHAGIRRSGGAPSLLGEGSSQ
;
A
#
# COMPACT_ATOMS: atom_id res chain seq x y z
N MET A 1 14.78 -32.32 -3.28
CA MET A 1 14.01 -31.09 -3.09
C MET A 1 14.00 -30.76 -1.60
N LYS A 2 14.74 -29.70 -1.16
CA LYS A 2 14.70 -29.26 0.24
C LYS A 2 13.38 -28.53 0.47
N SER A 3 12.54 -29.09 1.33
CA SER A 3 11.31 -28.43 1.82
C SER A 3 11.69 -27.04 2.37
N LEU A 4 11.14 -25.98 1.79
CA LEU A 4 11.24 -24.63 2.34
C LEU A 4 10.63 -24.66 3.75
N LYS A 5 11.45 -24.30 4.75
CA LYS A 5 11.02 -24.31 6.15
C LYS A 5 9.79 -23.39 6.34
N PRO A 6 8.80 -23.78 7.15
CA PRO A 6 7.58 -23.00 7.37
C PRO A 6 7.82 -21.54 7.84
N GLN A 7 8.94 -21.28 8.51
CA GLN A 7 9.34 -19.93 8.96
C GLN A 7 9.47 -18.88 7.86
N SER A 8 9.81 -19.26 6.61
CA SER A 8 9.94 -18.30 5.49
C SER A 8 8.57 -17.82 4.98
N LEU A 9 7.57 -18.68 5.02
CA LEU A 9 6.20 -18.35 4.62
C LEU A 9 5.51 -17.43 5.64
N ASP A 10 5.74 -17.64 6.93
CA ASP A 10 5.17 -16.81 7.99
C ASP A 10 5.78 -15.41 8.01
N SER A 11 7.09 -15.30 7.72
CA SER A 11 7.76 -14.02 7.55
C SER A 11 7.22 -13.23 6.35
N LEU A 12 6.96 -13.90 5.22
CA LEU A 12 6.36 -13.29 4.03
C LEU A 12 4.91 -12.86 4.28
N LYS A 13 4.12 -13.65 4.98
CA LYS A 13 2.76 -13.30 5.40
C LYS A 13 2.74 -12.09 6.31
N SER A 14 3.68 -12.04 7.28
CA SER A 14 3.83 -10.89 8.18
C SER A 14 4.21 -9.62 7.43
N LEU A 15 5.12 -9.71 6.47
CA LEU A 15 5.55 -8.57 5.63
C LEU A 15 4.41 -8.01 4.78
N LEU A 16 3.54 -8.88 4.27
CA LEU A 16 2.38 -8.49 3.46
C LEU A 16 1.15 -8.13 4.29
N GLY A 17 1.22 -8.26 5.62
CA GLY A 17 0.10 -8.02 6.52
C GLY A 17 -1.05 -9.03 6.34
N VAL A 18 -0.76 -10.23 5.83
CA VAL A 18 -1.76 -11.28 5.57
C VAL A 18 -1.95 -12.11 6.83
N THR A 19 -3.08 -11.91 7.49
CA THR A 19 -3.45 -12.64 8.71
C THR A 19 -4.25 -13.91 8.45
N ASP A 20 -4.79 -14.07 7.24
CA ASP A 20 -5.70 -15.13 6.84
C ASP A 20 -5.06 -15.99 5.74
N PRO A 21 -4.93 -17.32 5.92
CA PRO A 21 -4.35 -18.21 4.91
C PRO A 21 -5.07 -18.18 3.56
N GLU A 22 -6.39 -17.98 3.54
CA GLU A 22 -7.19 -17.93 2.32
C GLU A 22 -6.85 -16.69 1.47
N VAL A 23 -6.36 -15.63 2.12
CA VAL A 23 -5.92 -14.40 1.46
C VAL A 23 -4.52 -14.54 0.87
N ALA A 24 -3.71 -15.45 1.42
CA ALA A 24 -2.31 -15.61 1.02
C ALA A 24 -2.17 -15.95 -0.46
N VAL A 25 -2.98 -16.87 -0.99
CA VAL A 25 -2.89 -17.32 -2.38
C VAL A 25 -3.15 -16.19 -3.38
N PRO A 26 -4.29 -15.46 -3.33
CA PRO A 26 -4.53 -14.38 -4.29
C PRO A 26 -3.55 -13.21 -4.11
N VAL A 27 -3.13 -12.89 -2.89
CA VAL A 27 -2.15 -11.82 -2.63
C VAL A 27 -0.79 -12.18 -3.19
N LEU A 28 -0.27 -13.36 -2.87
CA LEU A 28 1.02 -13.83 -3.37
C LEU A 28 0.98 -14.04 -4.89
N GLY A 29 -0.12 -14.54 -5.43
CA GLY A 29 -0.30 -14.71 -6.87
C GLY A 29 -0.24 -13.38 -7.60
N ALA A 30 -1.03 -12.39 -7.20
CA ALA A 30 -1.03 -11.06 -7.80
C ALA A 30 0.33 -10.36 -7.65
N ALA A 31 0.94 -10.43 -6.47
CA ALA A 31 2.25 -9.87 -6.19
C ALA A 31 3.33 -10.50 -7.08
N SER A 32 3.37 -11.83 -7.17
CA SER A 32 4.38 -12.55 -7.96
C SER A 32 4.24 -12.30 -9.46
N VAL A 33 3.03 -12.36 -10.01
CA VAL A 33 2.77 -12.07 -11.42
C VAL A 33 3.20 -10.64 -11.76
N SER A 34 2.86 -9.67 -10.91
CA SER A 34 3.24 -8.27 -11.11
C SER A 34 4.75 -8.08 -11.02
N ALA A 35 5.41 -8.71 -10.05
CA ALA A 35 6.85 -8.67 -9.88
C ALA A 35 7.57 -9.24 -11.10
N LEU A 36 7.13 -10.39 -11.62
CA LEU A 36 7.68 -11.00 -12.81
C LEU A 36 7.50 -10.11 -14.05
N ALA A 37 6.29 -9.62 -14.30
CA ALA A 37 6.00 -8.78 -15.46
C ALA A 37 6.82 -7.48 -15.45
N VAL A 38 6.86 -6.79 -14.32
CA VAL A 38 7.59 -5.53 -14.17
C VAL A 38 9.10 -5.78 -14.15
N GLY A 39 9.55 -6.80 -13.40
CA GLY A 39 10.95 -7.15 -13.27
C GLY A 39 11.58 -7.55 -14.59
N LEU A 40 11.00 -8.50 -15.32
CA LEU A 40 11.49 -8.95 -16.62
C LEU A 40 11.55 -7.78 -17.63
N SER A 41 10.48 -6.96 -17.65
CA SER A 41 10.46 -5.77 -18.51
C SER A 41 11.53 -4.73 -18.12
N ALA A 42 11.90 -4.63 -16.85
CA ALA A 42 12.96 -3.72 -16.40
C ALA A 42 14.36 -4.32 -16.62
N VAL A 43 14.55 -5.64 -16.39
CA VAL A 43 15.83 -6.33 -16.65
C VAL A 43 16.28 -6.16 -18.09
N SER A 44 15.37 -6.37 -19.05
CA SER A 44 15.68 -6.28 -20.49
C SER A 44 16.11 -4.87 -20.94
N ARG A 45 15.76 -3.83 -20.19
CA ARG A 45 16.03 -2.43 -20.55
C ARG A 45 17.11 -1.76 -19.70
N ASP A 46 17.15 -2.10 -18.42
CA ASP A 46 17.88 -1.33 -17.40
C ASP A 46 18.90 -2.20 -16.64
N GLY A 47 18.93 -3.50 -16.92
CA GLY A 47 19.82 -4.47 -16.29
C GLY A 47 19.21 -5.14 -15.04
N ALA A 48 19.86 -6.23 -14.61
CA ALA A 48 19.35 -7.14 -13.57
C ALA A 48 19.09 -6.45 -12.22
N ALA A 49 20.01 -5.60 -11.76
CA ALA A 49 19.87 -4.94 -10.47
C ALA A 49 18.63 -4.01 -10.41
N LYS A 50 18.44 -3.19 -11.43
CA LYS A 50 17.27 -2.29 -11.51
C LYS A 50 15.97 -3.07 -11.72
N GLY A 51 16.06 -4.18 -12.48
CA GLY A 51 14.94 -5.11 -12.65
C GLY A 51 14.50 -5.75 -11.35
N ALA A 52 15.44 -6.20 -10.51
CA ALA A 52 15.14 -6.77 -9.19
C ALA A 52 14.48 -5.75 -8.25
N VAL A 53 14.95 -4.50 -8.24
CA VAL A 53 14.33 -3.43 -7.46
C VAL A 53 12.90 -3.15 -7.95
N ALA A 54 12.70 -3.06 -9.26
CA ALA A 54 11.37 -2.83 -9.84
C ALA A 54 10.40 -3.99 -9.55
N ALA A 55 10.88 -5.23 -9.58
CA ALA A 55 10.13 -6.42 -9.20
C ALA A 55 9.70 -6.37 -7.71
N GLY A 56 10.63 -6.03 -6.81
CA GLY A 56 10.34 -5.89 -5.37
C GLY A 56 9.29 -4.82 -5.09
N LEU A 57 9.40 -3.66 -5.76
CA LEU A 57 8.38 -2.59 -5.66
C LEU A 57 7.01 -3.05 -6.16
N ALA A 58 6.96 -3.77 -7.29
CA ALA A 58 5.70 -4.28 -7.84
C ALA A 58 5.09 -5.33 -6.91
N PHE A 59 5.91 -6.22 -6.36
CA PHE A 59 5.48 -7.23 -5.38
C PHE A 59 4.82 -6.59 -4.16
N ASP A 60 5.50 -5.63 -3.52
CA ASP A 60 4.97 -4.93 -2.35
C ASP A 60 3.70 -4.11 -2.66
N LEU A 61 3.75 -3.30 -3.72
CA LEU A 61 2.64 -2.40 -4.01
C LEU A 61 1.38 -3.14 -4.45
N VAL A 62 1.49 -4.13 -5.35
CA VAL A 62 0.33 -4.88 -5.84
C VAL A 62 -0.14 -5.89 -4.79
N GLY A 63 0.76 -6.59 -4.13
CA GLY A 63 0.41 -7.50 -3.04
C GLY A 63 -0.32 -6.77 -1.90
N GLY A 64 0.23 -5.64 -1.46
CA GLY A 64 -0.41 -4.80 -0.45
C GLY A 64 -1.75 -4.20 -0.89
N LEU A 65 -1.88 -3.81 -2.17
CA LEU A 65 -3.16 -3.34 -2.71
C LEU A 65 -4.23 -4.44 -2.62
N VAL A 66 -3.92 -5.66 -3.04
CA VAL A 66 -4.85 -6.81 -2.95
C VAL A 66 -5.16 -7.13 -1.49
N ALA A 67 -4.13 -7.23 -0.63
CA ALA A 67 -4.28 -7.53 0.79
C ALA A 67 -5.21 -6.54 1.51
N LEU A 68 -5.06 -5.24 1.25
CA LEU A 68 -5.87 -4.18 1.88
C LEU A 68 -7.33 -4.14 1.41
N HIS A 69 -7.66 -4.81 0.31
CA HIS A 69 -9.05 -4.94 -0.14
C HIS A 69 -9.75 -6.17 0.46
N TRP A 70 -9.02 -7.03 1.15
CA TRP A 70 -9.60 -8.22 1.78
C TRP A 70 -10.26 -7.90 3.13
N PRO A 71 -11.46 -8.44 3.41
CA PRO A 71 -12.24 -8.07 4.60
C PRO A 71 -11.53 -8.32 5.94
N SER A 72 -10.77 -9.42 6.08
CA SER A 72 -10.04 -9.75 7.31
C SER A 72 -8.95 -8.71 7.60
N ASN A 73 -8.14 -8.36 6.59
CA ASN A 73 -7.10 -7.35 6.73
C ASN A 73 -7.69 -5.95 6.98
N ARG A 74 -8.78 -5.59 6.31
CA ARG A 74 -9.48 -4.34 6.56
C ARG A 74 -9.94 -4.22 8.02
N ARG A 75 -10.45 -5.29 8.62
CA ARG A 75 -10.85 -5.31 10.04
C ARG A 75 -9.70 -4.99 10.98
N ALA A 76 -8.50 -5.49 10.71
CA ALA A 76 -7.33 -5.17 11.52
C ALA A 76 -7.01 -3.67 11.52
N PHE A 77 -7.18 -2.99 10.37
CA PHE A 77 -6.95 -1.56 10.24
C PHE A 77 -8.08 -0.68 10.82
N THR A 78 -9.31 -1.18 10.96
CA THR A 78 -10.42 -0.40 11.55
C THR A 78 -10.18 -0.02 13.00
N ARG A 79 -9.37 -0.80 13.72
CA ARG A 79 -9.06 -0.61 15.15
C ARG A 79 -7.88 0.33 15.39
N LYS A 80 -7.08 0.63 14.37
CA LYS A 80 -5.90 1.49 14.49
C LYS A 80 -6.29 2.95 14.69
N GLY A 81 -5.54 3.65 15.53
CA GLY A 81 -5.66 5.09 15.76
C GLY A 81 -5.17 5.92 14.56
N ILE A 82 -5.40 7.25 14.63
CA ILE A 82 -4.92 8.17 13.58
C ILE A 82 -3.40 8.12 13.44
N PRO A 83 -2.61 8.18 14.55
CA PRO A 83 -1.16 8.18 14.43
C PRO A 83 -0.61 6.95 13.70
N GLU A 84 -1.07 5.74 14.05
CA GLU A 84 -0.60 4.50 13.42
C GLU A 84 -0.99 4.44 11.94
N ARG A 85 -2.14 4.97 11.58
CA ARG A 85 -2.62 4.99 10.19
C ARG A 85 -1.84 5.98 9.35
N LEU A 86 -1.54 7.18 9.89
CA LEU A 86 -0.70 8.16 9.21
C LEU A 86 0.76 7.73 9.16
N LEU A 87 1.27 7.10 10.22
CA LEU A 87 2.60 6.51 10.22
C LEU A 87 2.73 5.43 9.14
N PHE A 88 1.74 4.55 9.01
CA PHE A 88 1.72 3.55 7.93
C PHE A 88 1.85 4.21 6.55
N THR A 89 1.07 5.26 6.27
CA THR A 89 1.17 5.99 5.00
C THR A 89 2.54 6.68 4.87
N GLY A 90 3.03 7.30 5.93
CA GLY A 90 4.31 8.01 5.95
C GLY A 90 5.53 7.11 5.72
N LEU A 91 5.46 5.85 6.16
CA LEU A 91 6.53 4.87 5.93
C LEU A 91 6.58 4.33 4.48
N HIS A 92 5.57 4.65 3.65
CA HIS A 92 5.55 4.23 2.25
C HIS A 92 6.43 5.12 1.36
N VAL A 93 7.75 5.01 1.57
CA VAL A 93 8.78 5.76 0.86
C VAL A 93 9.15 5.19 -0.52
N GLN A 94 8.46 4.17 -1.00
CA GLN A 94 8.70 3.50 -2.28
C GLN A 94 8.84 4.46 -3.48
N PRO A 95 8.12 5.60 -3.58
CA PRO A 95 8.33 6.54 -4.67
C PRO A 95 9.76 7.04 -4.81
N PHE A 96 10.51 7.11 -3.71
CA PHE A 96 11.88 7.60 -3.68
C PHE A 96 12.92 6.56 -4.10
N VAL A 97 12.56 5.27 -4.10
CA VAL A 97 13.46 4.19 -4.52
C VAL A 97 13.87 4.33 -5.99
N LEU A 98 12.91 4.70 -6.86
CA LEU A 98 13.21 4.83 -8.29
C LEU A 98 14.22 5.95 -8.61
N PRO A 99 14.07 7.20 -8.14
CA PRO A 99 15.09 8.22 -8.36
C PRO A 99 16.43 7.87 -7.69
N ALA A 100 16.43 7.15 -6.56
CA ALA A 100 17.66 6.72 -5.91
C ALA A 100 18.50 5.74 -6.78
N ILE A 101 17.85 4.97 -7.64
CA ILE A 101 18.53 4.08 -8.62
C ILE A 101 18.63 4.70 -10.01
N GLY A 102 18.41 6.01 -10.16
CA GLY A 102 18.48 6.73 -11.43
C GLY A 102 17.31 6.49 -12.38
N GLN A 103 16.16 6.03 -11.86
CA GLN A 103 14.94 5.78 -12.64
C GLN A 103 13.81 6.74 -12.24
N GLY A 104 13.89 7.98 -12.65
CA GLY A 104 12.86 8.98 -12.38
C GLY A 104 13.41 10.27 -11.80
N THR A 105 12.54 11.13 -11.29
CA THR A 105 12.92 12.41 -10.68
C THR A 105 12.43 12.51 -9.25
N TRP A 106 13.24 13.12 -8.40
CA TRP A 106 12.90 13.37 -6.99
C TRP A 106 11.62 14.20 -6.83
N GLY A 107 11.41 15.22 -7.69
CA GLY A 107 10.18 16.02 -7.66
C GLY A 107 8.92 15.21 -7.96
N HIS A 108 9.00 14.22 -8.86
CA HIS A 108 7.87 13.34 -9.16
C HIS A 108 7.58 12.37 -8.01
N ALA A 109 8.63 11.85 -7.38
CA ALA A 109 8.53 11.02 -6.20
C ALA A 109 7.92 11.77 -5.01
N ALA A 110 8.43 12.98 -4.74
CA ALA A 110 7.91 13.84 -3.68
C ALA A 110 6.44 14.19 -3.89
N ARG A 111 6.05 14.54 -5.12
CA ARG A 111 4.64 14.82 -5.44
C ARG A 111 3.74 13.62 -5.14
N ARG A 112 4.11 12.41 -5.57
CA ARG A 112 3.35 11.18 -5.30
C ARG A 112 3.19 10.92 -3.80
N TYR A 113 4.29 11.03 -3.08
CA TYR A 113 4.35 10.84 -1.64
C TYR A 113 3.48 11.85 -0.90
N LEU A 114 3.66 13.14 -1.19
CA LEU A 114 2.90 14.22 -0.55
C LEU A 114 1.41 14.17 -0.91
N THR A 115 1.06 13.78 -2.14
CA THR A 115 -0.34 13.56 -2.53
C THR A 115 -0.97 12.42 -1.72
N ALA A 116 -0.30 11.27 -1.61
CA ALA A 116 -0.82 10.15 -0.83
C ALA A 116 -0.98 10.51 0.65
N LEU A 117 0.03 11.14 1.24
CA LEU A 117 0.01 11.56 2.64
C LEU A 117 -1.06 12.64 2.89
N GLY A 118 -1.10 13.68 2.08
CA GLY A 118 -2.06 14.79 2.23
C GLY A 118 -3.50 14.33 2.12
N VAL A 119 -3.83 13.46 1.14
CA VAL A 119 -5.18 12.90 1.02
C VAL A 119 -5.51 11.97 2.19
N SER A 120 -4.53 11.20 2.68
CA SER A 120 -4.74 10.35 3.86
C SER A 120 -5.04 11.19 5.09
N VAL A 121 -4.30 12.28 5.32
CA VAL A 121 -4.56 13.24 6.40
C VAL A 121 -5.95 13.86 6.24
N ALA A 122 -6.32 14.33 5.05
CA ALA A 122 -7.63 14.92 4.79
C ALA A 122 -8.77 13.95 5.09
N LEU A 123 -8.65 12.69 4.68
CA LEU A 123 -9.65 11.66 4.97
C LEU A 123 -9.77 11.35 6.47
N GLU A 124 -8.66 11.37 7.21
CA GLU A 124 -8.68 11.15 8.66
C GLU A 124 -9.30 12.32 9.41
N LEU A 125 -9.11 13.56 8.96
CA LEU A 125 -9.62 14.75 9.64
C LEU A 125 -11.07 15.08 9.24
N LEU A 126 -11.40 14.98 7.94
CA LEU A 126 -12.68 15.48 7.43
C LEU A 126 -13.80 14.43 7.43
N VAL A 127 -13.47 13.15 7.20
CA VAL A 127 -14.47 12.09 7.07
C VAL A 127 -14.11 10.80 7.85
N PRO A 128 -13.66 10.90 9.11
CA PRO A 128 -13.06 9.76 9.82
C PRO A 128 -14.00 8.57 10.02
N ARG A 129 -15.30 8.84 10.26
CA ARG A 129 -16.35 7.85 10.57
C ARG A 129 -17.46 7.75 9.53
N SER A 130 -17.41 8.55 8.47
CA SER A 130 -18.42 8.59 7.43
C SER A 130 -18.59 7.23 6.73
N ARG A 131 -19.84 6.84 6.49
CA ARG A 131 -20.16 5.66 5.67
C ARG A 131 -19.71 5.84 4.22
N LEU A 132 -19.62 7.09 3.76
CA LEU A 132 -19.18 7.44 2.41
C LEU A 132 -17.65 7.44 2.26
N ARG A 133 -16.89 7.34 3.37
CA ARG A 133 -15.42 7.37 3.34
C ARG A 133 -14.79 6.40 2.31
N PRO A 134 -15.19 5.11 2.21
CA PRO A 134 -14.63 4.22 1.22
C PRO A 134 -14.89 4.68 -0.22
N ALA A 135 -16.09 5.18 -0.50
CA ALA A 135 -16.44 5.68 -1.82
C ALA A 135 -15.66 6.95 -2.18
N ILE A 136 -15.59 7.92 -1.26
CA ILE A 136 -14.81 9.15 -1.42
C ILE A 136 -13.33 8.82 -1.64
N ALA A 137 -12.76 7.94 -0.83
CA ALA A 137 -11.36 7.53 -0.95
C ALA A 137 -11.09 6.84 -2.29
N THR A 138 -11.98 5.94 -2.72
CA THR A 138 -11.82 5.24 -4.00
C THR A 138 -11.94 6.19 -5.19
N ALA A 139 -12.90 7.10 -5.16
CA ALA A 139 -13.05 8.13 -6.21
C ALA A 139 -11.82 9.03 -6.27
N ALA A 140 -11.35 9.53 -5.13
CA ALA A 140 -10.13 10.34 -5.05
C ALA A 140 -8.90 9.57 -5.57
N ALA A 141 -8.74 8.32 -5.14
CA ALA A 141 -7.64 7.47 -5.60
C ALA A 141 -7.68 7.25 -7.11
N ALA A 142 -8.88 6.99 -7.68
CA ALA A 142 -9.05 6.77 -9.12
C ALA A 142 -8.68 8.04 -9.92
N VAL A 143 -9.18 9.21 -9.52
CA VAL A 143 -8.89 10.48 -10.17
C VAL A 143 -7.37 10.77 -10.14
N LEU A 144 -6.77 10.65 -8.96
CA LEU A 144 -5.33 10.90 -8.78
C LEU A 144 -4.47 9.87 -9.51
N ALA A 145 -4.88 8.61 -9.56
CA ALA A 145 -4.20 7.57 -10.32
C ALA A 145 -4.24 7.85 -11.83
N VAL A 146 -5.39 8.25 -12.36
CA VAL A 146 -5.52 8.63 -13.77
C VAL A 146 -4.66 9.86 -14.08
N GLU A 147 -4.66 10.86 -13.20
CA GLU A 147 -3.85 12.06 -13.36
C GLU A 147 -2.34 11.74 -13.33
N ASP A 148 -1.89 10.91 -12.38
CA ASP A 148 -0.49 10.49 -12.33
C ASP A 148 -0.10 9.65 -13.55
N TRP A 149 -0.99 8.78 -14.02
CA TRP A 149 -0.80 8.01 -15.24
C TRP A 149 -0.65 8.92 -16.48
N ARG A 150 -1.49 9.95 -16.61
CA ARG A 150 -1.42 10.92 -17.72
C ARG A 150 -0.11 11.71 -17.68
N ARG A 151 0.29 12.21 -16.50
CA ARG A 151 1.56 12.93 -16.31
C ARG A 151 2.78 12.04 -16.49
N GLY A 152 2.62 10.74 -16.25
CA GLY A 152 3.66 9.73 -16.45
C GLY A 152 3.83 9.25 -17.90
N ARG A 153 3.09 9.81 -18.89
CA ARG A 153 3.19 9.40 -20.31
C ARG A 153 4.64 9.50 -20.80
N GLY A 154 5.10 8.43 -21.45
CA GLY A 154 6.49 8.30 -21.91
C GLY A 154 7.50 7.90 -20.82
N ARG A 155 7.10 7.81 -19.56
CA ARG A 155 7.99 7.36 -18.48
C ARG A 155 7.86 5.85 -18.26
N ARG A 156 9.00 5.19 -18.03
CA ARG A 156 9.09 3.73 -17.88
C ARG A 156 8.29 3.20 -16.67
N ASN A 157 8.31 3.95 -15.56
CA ASN A 157 7.70 3.53 -14.29
C ASN A 157 6.38 4.29 -14.00
N ARG A 158 5.59 4.56 -15.06
CA ARG A 158 4.29 5.25 -14.92
C ARG A 158 3.26 4.48 -14.10
N TRP A 159 3.41 3.16 -13.99
CA TRP A 159 2.53 2.27 -13.23
C TRP A 159 2.60 2.48 -11.71
N LEU A 160 3.77 2.87 -11.19
CA LEU A 160 4.04 2.93 -9.76
C LEU A 160 3.11 3.91 -9.02
N GLY A 161 2.94 5.11 -9.55
CA GLY A 161 2.09 6.12 -8.91
C GLY A 161 0.64 5.72 -8.80
N PRO A 162 -0.04 5.29 -9.88
CA PRO A 162 -1.40 4.78 -9.81
C PRO A 162 -1.58 3.66 -8.79
N VAL A 163 -0.70 2.65 -8.79
CA VAL A 163 -0.79 1.53 -7.84
C VAL A 163 -0.58 1.98 -6.40
N LEU A 164 0.41 2.86 -6.16
CA LEU A 164 0.66 3.44 -4.84
C LEU A 164 -0.55 4.22 -4.32
N LEU A 165 -1.14 5.10 -5.15
CA LEU A 165 -2.28 5.93 -4.77
C LEU A 165 -3.52 5.07 -4.47
N LEU A 166 -3.77 4.04 -5.28
CA LEU A 166 -4.83 3.07 -5.02
C LEU A 166 -4.58 2.29 -3.73
N LYS A 167 -3.35 1.79 -3.49
CA LYS A 167 -2.99 1.08 -2.26
C LYS A 167 -3.22 1.94 -1.03
N LEU A 168 -2.68 3.16 -1.01
CA LEU A 168 -2.67 4.01 0.18
C LEU A 168 -3.99 4.74 0.41
N ILE A 169 -4.62 5.26 -0.64
CA ILE A 169 -5.83 6.07 -0.48
C ILE A 169 -7.08 5.17 -0.43
N SER A 170 -7.31 4.33 -1.45
CA SER A 170 -8.48 3.44 -1.47
C SER A 170 -8.33 2.29 -0.48
N GLY A 171 -7.18 1.60 -0.53
CA GLY A 171 -6.92 0.41 0.29
C GLY A 171 -6.78 0.74 1.78
N HIS A 172 -5.95 1.71 2.12
CA HIS A 172 -5.62 2.01 3.53
C HIS A 172 -6.43 3.18 4.10
N ALA A 173 -6.29 4.38 3.55
CA ALA A 173 -6.98 5.57 4.08
C ALA A 173 -8.51 5.49 3.92
N GLY A 174 -9.02 4.75 2.92
CA GLY A 174 -10.43 4.49 2.70
C GLY A 174 -11.10 3.60 3.76
N ILE A 175 -10.34 2.91 4.61
CA ILE A 175 -10.91 2.08 5.68
C ILE A 175 -11.53 2.98 6.75
N ARG A 176 -12.83 2.79 7.00
CA ARG A 176 -13.57 3.50 8.05
C ARG A 176 -13.08 3.08 9.43
N ARG A 177 -12.95 4.01 10.36
CA ARG A 177 -12.66 3.69 11.77
C ARG A 177 -13.89 3.09 12.45
N SER A 178 -13.72 2.00 13.19
CA SER A 178 -14.73 1.53 14.11
C SER A 178 -14.87 2.55 15.25
N GLY A 179 -16.09 2.93 15.58
CA GLY A 179 -16.38 3.84 16.71
C GLY A 179 -16.22 3.11 18.04
N GLY A 180 -15.02 2.70 18.41
CA GLY A 180 -14.71 2.38 19.80
C GLY A 180 -14.42 3.70 20.50
N ALA A 181 -15.23 4.08 21.48
CA ALA A 181 -14.81 5.07 22.46
C ALA A 181 -13.47 4.56 23.05
N PRO A 182 -12.45 5.42 23.22
CA PRO A 182 -11.35 5.04 24.10
C PRO A 182 -11.99 4.78 25.46
N SER A 183 -11.83 3.58 26.00
CA SER A 183 -12.08 3.29 27.40
C SER A 183 -11.03 4.08 28.20
N LEU A 184 -11.31 5.37 28.42
CA LEU A 184 -10.53 6.24 29.29
C LEU A 184 -10.84 6.01 30.79
N LEU A 185 -11.71 5.07 31.06
CA LEU A 185 -11.97 4.65 32.43
C LEU A 185 -11.29 3.30 32.61
N GLY A 186 -10.08 3.33 33.17
CA GLY A 186 -9.57 2.20 33.87
C GLY A 186 -10.65 1.79 34.88
N GLU A 187 -11.31 0.65 34.63
CA GLU A 187 -12.05 -0.03 35.68
C GLU A 187 -11.04 -0.35 36.75
N GLY A 188 -11.02 0.51 37.76
CA GLY A 188 -10.35 0.26 39.03
C GLY A 188 -10.89 -1.08 39.51
N SER A 189 -10.02 -2.05 39.57
CA SER A 189 -10.18 -3.26 40.36
C SER A 189 -10.54 -2.87 41.79
N SER A 190 -11.81 -2.90 42.11
CA SER A 190 -12.26 -3.03 43.50
C SER A 190 -12.60 -4.50 43.74
N GLN A 191 -11.77 -5.09 44.49
CA GLN A 191 -11.80 -6.31 45.33
C GLN A 191 -13.10 -7.07 45.38
#